data_04c48cb005f00044e191d753d0312e48
#
_entry.id   04c48cb005f00044e191d753d0312e48
#
_cell.length_a   1.000
_cell.length_b   1.000
_cell.length_c   1.000
_cell.angle_alpha   90.00
_cell.angle_beta   90.00
_cell.angle_gamma   90.00
#
_symmetry.space_group_name_H-M   'P 1'
#
loop_
_entity.id
_entity.type
_entity.pdbx_description
1 polymer ?
#
loop_
_entity_poly.entity_id
_entity_poly.type
_entity_poly.pdbx_seq_one_letter_code
_entity_poly.pdbx_strand_id
1 'polypeptide(L)'
;MKKLLITIGLLIACQWLAAQNLPLIKPIDDYSFAHFERNHLLYPGDSTAMERFFQKLDSVVFLGEGNVNIMHIGGSHVQAGVFTQQFRDNLLNIGTDLIGGQNFVFPFSAGGTNNPSHFMVSSTGGWGYTRNAVRKDTDKRMGLAGAAITTTDPKATVSIMSRARRPNLLTPEFNFNKVTLIGFSETENVEPVVSYKGKTLHGHYDDYQSTYTFEFPDFTDSICIFFESMPGDFTLQGVLLENGMSGISVHGVGVNGASVPSYLRCDDFERDLNLIHPDLIIFGIGINDAAEANFEKETFKRNYDDLIRIIHRVNPDCALLFMSNNDSYKRVKGKKKRVRYEVNTNGSIVEQACLEMGKKYNAAVWDQLERRGPFTAWSGKNSRSSRRISS
;
A
#
# COMPACT_ATOMS: atom_id res chain seq x y z
N MET A 1 -23.31 -24.26 -45.66
CA MET A 1 -22.07 -24.74 -45.08
C MET A 1 -20.89 -23.81 -45.33
N LYS A 2 -20.47 -23.46 -46.57
CA LYS A 2 -19.31 -22.60 -46.82
C LYS A 2 -19.36 -21.19 -46.13
N LYS A 3 -20.53 -20.53 -46.12
CA LYS A 3 -20.68 -19.25 -45.43
C LYS A 3 -20.52 -19.34 -43.91
N LEU A 4 -21.00 -20.41 -43.30
CA LEU A 4 -20.90 -20.68 -41.86
C LEU A 4 -19.44 -20.92 -41.43
N LEU A 5 -18.69 -21.67 -42.25
CA LEU A 5 -17.25 -21.93 -42.02
C LEU A 5 -16.42 -20.68 -42.15
N ILE A 6 -16.75 -19.77 -43.07
CA ILE A 6 -16.06 -18.47 -43.23
C ILE A 6 -16.34 -17.57 -42.03
N THR A 7 -17.58 -17.55 -41.52
CA THR A 7 -17.95 -16.74 -40.36
C THR A 7 -17.27 -17.25 -39.09
N ILE A 8 -17.21 -18.57 -38.87
CA ILE A 8 -16.49 -19.18 -37.75
C ILE A 8 -14.99 -18.91 -37.86
N GLY A 9 -14.41 -19.03 -39.06
CA GLY A 9 -12.98 -18.71 -39.30
C GLY A 9 -12.65 -17.24 -39.01
N LEU A 10 -13.52 -16.31 -39.39
CA LEU A 10 -13.38 -14.88 -39.09
C LEU A 10 -13.52 -14.58 -37.59
N LEU A 11 -14.44 -15.22 -36.89
CA LEU A 11 -14.59 -15.07 -35.44
C LEU A 11 -13.37 -15.61 -34.68
N ILE A 12 -12.81 -16.74 -35.09
CA ILE A 12 -11.59 -17.30 -34.49
C ILE A 12 -10.39 -16.40 -34.81
N ALA A 13 -10.28 -15.86 -36.03
CA ALA A 13 -9.22 -14.94 -36.39
C ALA A 13 -9.33 -13.60 -35.64
N CYS A 14 -10.54 -13.06 -35.39
CA CYS A 14 -10.76 -11.89 -34.56
C CYS A 14 -10.41 -12.15 -33.10
N GLN A 15 -10.72 -13.30 -32.57
CA GLN A 15 -10.31 -13.67 -31.20
C GLN A 15 -8.79 -13.85 -31.08
N TRP A 16 -8.14 -14.40 -32.12
CA TRP A 16 -6.68 -14.49 -32.17
C TRP A 16 -5.99 -13.12 -32.26
N LEU A 17 -6.54 -12.21 -33.06
CA LEU A 17 -6.03 -10.82 -33.14
C LEU A 17 -6.28 -10.04 -31.83
N ALA A 18 -7.41 -10.25 -31.16
CA ALA A 18 -7.69 -9.65 -29.86
C ALA A 18 -6.78 -10.22 -28.77
N ALA A 19 -6.47 -11.52 -28.80
CA ALA A 19 -5.53 -12.15 -27.86
C ALA A 19 -4.07 -11.69 -28.07
N GLN A 20 -3.68 -11.32 -29.29
CA GLN A 20 -2.34 -10.78 -29.57
C GLN A 20 -2.19 -9.31 -29.13
N ASN A 21 -3.27 -8.58 -28.92
CA ASN A 21 -3.29 -7.20 -28.45
C ASN A 21 -3.61 -7.05 -26.97
N LEU A 22 -3.60 -8.14 -26.19
CA LEU A 22 -3.67 -8.04 -24.74
C LEU A 22 -2.38 -7.36 -24.24
N PRO A 23 -2.47 -6.18 -23.61
CA PRO A 23 -1.29 -5.43 -23.13
C PRO A 23 -0.65 -6.07 -21.88
N LEU A 24 -0.90 -7.36 -21.65
CA LEU A 24 -0.33 -8.13 -20.54
C LEU A 24 1.19 -8.30 -20.62
N ILE A 25 1.77 -8.06 -21.81
CA ILE A 25 3.23 -8.05 -22.00
C ILE A 25 3.57 -6.77 -22.74
N LYS A 26 3.60 -5.64 -22.03
CA LYS A 26 4.40 -4.53 -22.52
C LYS A 26 5.81 -5.08 -22.68
N PRO A 27 6.42 -4.96 -23.89
CA PRO A 27 7.82 -5.36 -24.05
C PRO A 27 8.61 -4.64 -22.95
N ILE A 28 9.20 -5.40 -22.06
CA ILE A 28 10.08 -4.83 -21.06
C ILE A 28 11.31 -4.42 -21.85
N ASP A 29 11.60 -3.10 -21.91
CA ASP A 29 12.82 -2.62 -22.51
C ASP A 29 13.97 -3.42 -21.92
N ASP A 30 14.81 -3.98 -22.80
CA ASP A 30 15.95 -4.80 -22.38
C ASP A 30 17.01 -3.90 -21.74
N TYR A 31 16.87 -3.69 -20.44
CA TYR A 31 17.85 -2.98 -19.66
C TYR A 31 18.95 -3.94 -19.22
N SER A 32 20.15 -3.79 -19.78
CA SER A 32 21.31 -4.63 -19.47
C SER A 32 21.72 -4.69 -17.99
N PHE A 33 21.14 -3.83 -17.15
CA PHE A 33 21.33 -3.82 -15.68
C PHE A 33 20.20 -4.54 -14.93
N ALA A 34 19.12 -4.96 -15.59
CA ALA A 34 17.99 -5.64 -14.97
C ALA A 34 18.10 -7.15 -15.25
N HIS A 35 18.36 -7.90 -14.20
CA HIS A 35 18.46 -9.36 -14.24
C HIS A 35 17.08 -9.98 -14.08
N PHE A 36 16.32 -10.08 -15.17
CA PHE A 36 14.95 -10.62 -15.15
C PHE A 36 14.91 -12.10 -14.78
N GLU A 37 15.97 -12.86 -15.06
CA GLU A 37 16.14 -14.25 -14.66
C GLU A 37 16.15 -14.44 -13.12
N ARG A 38 16.46 -13.37 -12.37
CA ARG A 38 16.47 -13.34 -10.91
C ARG A 38 15.15 -12.81 -10.31
N ASN A 39 14.14 -12.58 -11.13
CA ASN A 39 12.84 -12.09 -10.67
C ASN A 39 11.95 -13.25 -10.20
N HIS A 40 12.30 -13.85 -9.07
CA HIS A 40 11.54 -14.90 -8.42
C HIS A 40 11.55 -14.69 -6.90
N LEU A 41 10.63 -15.35 -6.22
CA LEU A 41 10.61 -15.39 -4.76
C LEU A 41 11.60 -16.43 -4.25
N LEU A 42 12.37 -16.07 -3.25
CA LEU A 42 13.24 -16.96 -2.50
C LEU A 42 12.48 -17.47 -1.27
N TYR A 43 12.69 -18.72 -0.92
CA TYR A 43 12.14 -19.35 0.29
C TYR A 43 13.31 -19.86 1.16
N PRO A 44 13.92 -18.99 2.01
CA PRO A 44 15.07 -19.37 2.82
C PRO A 44 14.76 -20.39 3.92
N GLY A 45 13.49 -20.46 4.35
CA GLY A 45 12.89 -21.47 5.22
C GLY A 45 12.04 -22.45 4.45
N ASP A 46 10.92 -22.89 5.03
CA ASP A 46 9.89 -23.61 4.29
C ASP A 46 8.89 -22.64 3.64
N SER A 47 8.03 -23.15 2.73
CA SER A 47 7.06 -22.37 1.98
C SER A 47 5.63 -22.48 2.51
N THR A 48 5.41 -23.21 3.62
CA THR A 48 4.07 -23.61 4.08
C THR A 48 3.11 -22.43 4.28
N ALA A 49 3.58 -21.31 4.85
CA ALA A 49 2.73 -20.13 5.06
C ALA A 49 2.31 -19.51 3.72
N MET A 50 3.24 -19.42 2.75
CA MET A 50 2.95 -18.92 1.41
C MET A 50 2.06 -19.89 0.62
N GLU A 51 2.23 -21.18 0.78
CA GLU A 51 1.37 -22.20 0.15
C GLU A 51 -0.08 -22.06 0.63
N ARG A 52 -0.31 -21.87 1.94
CA ARG A 52 -1.65 -21.59 2.48
C ARG A 52 -2.26 -20.31 1.89
N PHE A 53 -1.45 -19.26 1.79
CA PHE A 53 -1.87 -18.02 1.14
C PHE A 53 -2.25 -18.25 -0.33
N PHE A 54 -1.45 -18.98 -1.10
CA PHE A 54 -1.75 -19.30 -2.49
C PHE A 54 -3.00 -20.18 -2.63
N GLN A 55 -3.21 -21.17 -1.75
CA GLN A 55 -4.44 -21.97 -1.75
C GLN A 55 -5.69 -21.11 -1.53
N LYS A 56 -5.62 -20.12 -0.63
CA LYS A 56 -6.71 -19.15 -0.42
C LYS A 56 -6.90 -18.26 -1.65
N LEU A 57 -5.81 -17.80 -2.27
CA LEU A 57 -5.85 -17.02 -3.51
C LEU A 57 -6.48 -17.82 -4.66
N ASP A 58 -6.09 -19.08 -4.81
CA ASP A 58 -6.64 -20.00 -5.82
C ASP A 58 -8.15 -20.17 -5.64
N SER A 59 -8.66 -20.29 -4.41
CA SER A 59 -10.10 -20.36 -4.14
C SER A 59 -10.84 -19.12 -4.64
N VAL A 60 -10.27 -17.93 -4.43
CA VAL A 60 -10.86 -16.69 -4.95
C VAL A 60 -10.78 -16.63 -6.47
N VAL A 61 -9.64 -16.98 -7.06
CA VAL A 61 -9.41 -16.86 -8.52
C VAL A 61 -10.22 -17.88 -9.32
N PHE A 62 -10.26 -19.14 -8.86
CA PHE A 62 -10.86 -20.24 -9.63
C PHE A 62 -12.28 -20.58 -9.22
N LEU A 63 -12.66 -20.32 -7.95
CA LEU A 63 -13.99 -20.64 -7.44
C LEU A 63 -14.87 -19.39 -7.23
N GLY A 64 -14.27 -18.19 -7.20
CA GLY A 64 -14.98 -16.95 -6.89
C GLY A 64 -15.43 -16.84 -5.43
N GLU A 65 -14.83 -17.63 -4.52
CA GLU A 65 -15.26 -17.73 -3.14
C GLU A 65 -14.24 -17.15 -2.18
N GLY A 66 -14.73 -16.40 -1.17
CA GLY A 66 -13.94 -15.84 -0.10
C GLY A 66 -13.25 -14.52 -0.46
N ASN A 67 -12.42 -14.04 0.45
CA ASN A 67 -11.68 -12.79 0.34
C ASN A 67 -10.21 -13.01 0.66
N VAL A 68 -9.33 -12.37 -0.10
CA VAL A 68 -7.90 -12.32 0.17
C VAL A 68 -7.50 -10.87 0.44
N ASN A 69 -6.94 -10.61 1.62
CA ASN A 69 -6.45 -9.31 2.03
C ASN A 69 -4.92 -9.27 1.97
N ILE A 70 -4.37 -8.46 1.08
CA ILE A 70 -2.94 -8.24 0.93
C ILE A 70 -2.60 -6.85 1.41
N MET A 71 -1.64 -6.73 2.33
CA MET A 71 -1.19 -5.43 2.83
C MET A 71 0.27 -5.18 2.43
N HIS A 72 0.54 -4.02 1.83
CA HIS A 72 1.88 -3.57 1.50
C HIS A 72 2.28 -2.44 2.46
N ILE A 73 3.17 -2.74 3.41
CA ILE A 73 3.68 -1.78 4.40
C ILE A 73 5.00 -1.20 3.91
N GLY A 74 5.13 0.14 3.94
CA GLY A 74 6.36 0.76 3.48
C GLY A 74 6.56 2.23 3.83
N GLY A 75 7.49 2.85 3.14
CA GLY A 75 7.80 4.28 3.24
C GLY A 75 7.17 5.10 2.10
N SER A 76 7.95 6.08 1.60
CA SER A 76 7.51 6.99 0.53
C SER A 76 7.11 6.30 -0.78
N HIS A 77 7.74 5.20 -1.15
CA HIS A 77 7.38 4.45 -2.36
C HIS A 77 5.98 3.84 -2.27
N VAL A 78 5.59 3.35 -1.08
CA VAL A 78 4.25 2.82 -0.84
C VAL A 78 3.24 3.95 -0.70
N GLN A 79 3.59 5.06 -0.02
CA GLN A 79 2.72 6.26 0.01
C GLN A 79 2.46 6.81 -1.39
N ALA A 80 3.45 6.81 -2.29
CA ALA A 80 3.24 7.22 -3.68
C ALA A 80 2.29 6.28 -4.45
N GLY A 81 2.19 5.03 -4.01
CA GLY A 81 1.26 4.04 -4.52
C GLY A 81 1.57 3.48 -5.90
N VAL A 82 2.66 3.89 -6.57
CA VAL A 82 2.95 3.50 -7.95
C VAL A 82 3.18 1.99 -8.07
N PHE A 83 4.04 1.44 -7.22
CA PHE A 83 4.30 0.01 -7.20
C PHE A 83 3.08 -0.79 -6.72
N THR A 84 2.47 -0.35 -5.61
CA THR A 84 1.31 -1.02 -5.01
C THR A 84 0.12 -1.03 -5.98
N GLN A 85 -0.09 0.06 -6.72
CA GLN A 85 -1.14 0.12 -7.73
C GLN A 85 -0.85 -0.85 -8.89
N GLN A 86 0.38 -0.85 -9.44
CA GLN A 86 0.72 -1.75 -10.53
C GLN A 86 0.59 -3.22 -10.12
N PHE A 87 1.01 -3.56 -8.90
CA PHE A 87 0.81 -4.89 -8.33
C PHE A 87 -0.67 -5.25 -8.24
N ARG A 88 -1.49 -4.35 -7.69
CA ARG A 88 -2.95 -4.51 -7.63
C ARG A 88 -3.56 -4.70 -9.01
N ASP A 89 -3.25 -3.81 -9.95
CA ASP A 89 -3.81 -3.85 -11.30
C ASP A 89 -3.47 -5.18 -11.99
N ASN A 90 -2.22 -5.64 -11.86
CA ASN A 90 -1.80 -6.92 -12.41
C ASN A 90 -2.54 -8.10 -11.76
N LEU A 91 -2.67 -8.09 -10.43
CA LEU A 91 -3.30 -9.18 -9.69
C LEU A 91 -4.80 -9.27 -9.97
N LEU A 92 -5.50 -8.14 -10.03
CA LEU A 92 -6.95 -8.11 -10.32
C LEU A 92 -7.29 -8.42 -11.79
N ASN A 93 -6.30 -8.42 -12.68
CA ASN A 93 -6.49 -8.75 -14.09
C ASN A 93 -6.07 -10.19 -14.45
N ILE A 94 -5.77 -11.05 -13.46
CA ILE A 94 -5.52 -12.48 -13.71
C ILE A 94 -6.82 -13.28 -13.92
N GLY A 95 -7.97 -12.72 -13.56
CA GLY A 95 -9.30 -13.28 -13.73
C GLY A 95 -10.38 -12.21 -13.81
N THR A 96 -11.62 -12.62 -13.93
CA THR A 96 -12.80 -11.74 -13.89
C THR A 96 -13.36 -11.68 -12.47
N ASP A 97 -14.00 -10.55 -12.12
CA ASP A 97 -14.73 -10.37 -10.86
C ASP A 97 -13.91 -10.58 -9.59
N LEU A 98 -12.60 -10.24 -9.64
CA LEU A 98 -11.68 -10.41 -8.52
C LEU A 98 -11.61 -9.19 -7.57
N ILE A 99 -12.44 -8.18 -7.75
CA ILE A 99 -12.37 -6.91 -7.03
C ILE A 99 -13.06 -7.01 -5.67
N GLY A 100 -12.27 -7.18 -4.61
CA GLY A 100 -12.75 -7.20 -3.22
C GLY A 100 -13.02 -5.82 -2.60
N GLY A 101 -12.81 -4.72 -3.33
CA GLY A 101 -13.03 -3.33 -2.88
C GLY A 101 -11.83 -2.41 -3.07
N GLN A 102 -12.01 -1.11 -2.81
CA GLN A 102 -10.93 -0.11 -2.82
C GLN A 102 -10.07 -0.21 -1.56
N ASN A 103 -10.67 -0.61 -0.46
CA ASN A 103 -10.04 -0.96 0.79
C ASN A 103 -9.52 0.23 1.61
N PHE A 104 -8.38 0.06 2.29
CA PHE A 104 -7.85 1.08 3.19
C PHE A 104 -7.25 2.25 2.41
N VAL A 105 -7.74 3.45 2.68
CA VAL A 105 -7.26 4.72 2.15
C VAL A 105 -7.01 5.72 3.27
N PHE A 106 -6.01 6.58 3.09
CA PHE A 106 -5.75 7.71 3.98
C PHE A 106 -5.65 9.00 3.15
N PRO A 107 -6.35 10.08 3.54
CA PRO A 107 -6.42 11.31 2.77
C PRO A 107 -5.19 12.21 2.98
N PHE A 108 -4.02 11.78 2.55
CA PHE A 108 -2.75 12.46 2.75
C PHE A 108 -2.72 13.91 2.27
N SER A 109 -3.47 14.25 1.20
CA SER A 109 -3.50 15.63 0.68
C SER A 109 -4.17 16.60 1.63
N ALA A 110 -5.10 16.16 2.49
CA ALA A 110 -5.66 17.00 3.56
C ALA A 110 -4.57 17.40 4.58
N GLY A 111 -3.55 16.54 4.76
CA GLY A 111 -2.34 16.82 5.54
C GLY A 111 -1.22 17.53 4.74
N GLY A 112 -1.50 18.02 3.54
CA GLY A 112 -0.53 18.76 2.71
C GLY A 112 0.58 17.91 2.08
N THR A 113 0.39 16.59 1.93
CA THR A 113 1.35 15.68 1.28
C THR A 113 0.71 14.87 0.15
N ASN A 114 1.49 14.09 -0.57
CA ASN A 114 1.00 13.36 -1.75
C ASN A 114 0.12 12.17 -1.38
N ASN A 115 -1.02 12.04 -2.07
CA ASN A 115 -1.80 10.80 -2.07
C ASN A 115 -1.20 9.75 -2.98
N PRO A 116 -1.50 8.46 -2.73
CA PRO A 116 -1.36 7.40 -3.72
C PRO A 116 -2.11 7.73 -5.02
N SER A 117 -1.71 7.08 -6.11
CA SER A 117 -2.28 7.36 -7.44
C SER A 117 -3.61 6.66 -7.72
N HIS A 118 -4.01 5.69 -6.90
CA HIS A 118 -5.16 4.83 -7.16
C HIS A 118 -6.51 5.37 -6.62
N PHE A 119 -6.50 6.50 -5.91
CA PHE A 119 -7.69 7.24 -5.53
C PHE A 119 -7.42 8.75 -5.52
N MET A 120 -8.48 9.54 -5.53
CA MET A 120 -8.39 11.00 -5.48
C MET A 120 -8.97 11.51 -4.17
N VAL A 121 -8.35 12.56 -3.63
CA VAL A 121 -8.82 13.27 -2.44
C VAL A 121 -8.84 14.75 -2.71
N SER A 122 -9.90 15.41 -2.28
CA SER A 122 -9.95 16.85 -2.10
C SER A 122 -10.42 17.18 -0.68
N SER A 123 -9.98 18.32 -0.14
CA SER A 123 -10.34 18.74 1.21
C SER A 123 -10.53 20.24 1.28
N THR A 124 -11.37 20.70 2.21
CA THR A 124 -11.56 22.09 2.57
C THR A 124 -11.37 22.28 4.08
N GLY A 125 -11.26 23.53 4.54
CA GLY A 125 -11.07 23.84 5.94
C GLY A 125 -9.64 23.56 6.44
N GLY A 126 -9.46 23.72 7.75
CA GLY A 126 -8.17 23.57 8.42
C GLY A 126 -7.96 22.14 8.92
N TRP A 127 -6.93 21.46 8.41
CA TRP A 127 -6.51 20.15 8.87
C TRP A 127 -5.08 20.17 9.40
N GLY A 128 -4.88 19.73 10.64
CA GLY A 128 -3.57 19.37 11.17
C GLY A 128 -3.11 18.02 10.62
N TYR A 129 -1.78 17.80 10.58
CA TYR A 129 -1.21 16.52 10.09
C TYR A 129 -0.10 16.05 11.03
N THR A 130 -0.21 14.81 11.46
CA THR A 130 0.81 14.10 12.22
C THR A 130 1.22 12.82 11.50
N ARG A 131 2.47 12.38 11.71
CA ARG A 131 2.97 11.14 11.09
C ARG A 131 4.04 10.46 11.92
N ASN A 132 4.06 9.15 11.87
CA ASN A 132 4.94 8.28 12.63
C ASN A 132 6.45 8.43 12.29
N ALA A 133 6.78 8.96 11.11
CA ALA A 133 8.16 9.21 10.70
C ALA A 133 8.79 10.42 11.39
N VAL A 134 8.01 11.25 12.10
CA VAL A 134 8.47 12.48 12.78
C VAL A 134 8.51 12.24 14.28
N ARG A 135 9.72 12.25 14.85
CA ARG A 135 9.92 11.97 16.30
C ARG A 135 9.15 12.88 17.25
N LYS A 136 8.95 14.15 16.87
CA LYS A 136 8.17 15.08 17.70
C LYS A 136 6.66 14.78 17.75
N ASP A 137 6.17 13.89 16.89
CA ASP A 137 4.77 13.49 16.84
C ASP A 137 4.52 12.16 17.58
N THR A 138 5.48 11.68 18.35
CA THR A 138 5.40 10.39 19.07
C THR A 138 4.38 10.37 20.20
N ASP A 139 3.93 11.54 20.64
CA ASP A 139 2.88 11.74 21.65
C ASP A 139 1.47 11.77 21.03
N LYS A 140 1.37 11.67 19.71
CA LYS A 140 0.10 11.70 18.99
C LYS A 140 -0.36 10.29 18.66
N ARG A 141 -1.61 10.02 19.01
CA ARG A 141 -2.26 8.75 18.73
C ARG A 141 -2.41 8.54 17.22
N MET A 142 -1.87 7.44 16.71
CA MET A 142 -1.89 7.09 15.30
C MET A 142 -2.26 5.62 15.11
N GLY A 143 -2.96 5.35 14.02
CA GLY A 143 -3.37 4.00 13.64
C GLY A 143 -2.50 3.40 12.53
N LEU A 144 -3.09 2.46 11.82
CA LEU A 144 -2.45 1.66 10.77
C LEU A 144 -1.81 2.51 9.66
N ALA A 145 -2.44 3.62 9.27
CA ALA A 145 -1.88 4.53 8.26
C ALA A 145 -0.49 5.07 8.64
N GLY A 146 -0.11 5.01 9.92
CA GLY A 146 1.08 5.69 10.42
C GLY A 146 0.99 7.22 10.33
N ALA A 147 -0.22 7.73 10.18
CA ALA A 147 -0.55 9.15 10.06
C ALA A 147 -1.95 9.41 10.62
N ALA A 148 -2.21 10.68 10.97
CA ALA A 148 -3.53 11.16 11.36
C ALA A 148 -3.72 12.59 10.85
N ILE A 149 -4.96 12.96 10.53
CA ILE A 149 -5.37 14.33 10.30
C ILE A 149 -6.40 14.75 11.35
N THR A 150 -6.24 15.95 11.91
CA THR A 150 -7.09 16.46 12.98
C THR A 150 -7.65 17.81 12.59
N THR A 151 -8.91 18.06 12.91
CA THR A 151 -9.56 19.35 12.68
C THR A 151 -10.41 19.78 13.87
N THR A 152 -10.54 21.09 14.04
CA THR A 152 -11.53 21.76 14.88
C THR A 152 -12.38 22.73 14.05
N ASP A 153 -12.20 22.72 12.72
CA ASP A 153 -12.89 23.61 11.80
C ASP A 153 -14.25 23.00 11.40
N PRO A 154 -15.40 23.62 11.73
CA PRO A 154 -16.72 23.13 11.37
C PRO A 154 -16.97 23.11 9.84
N LYS A 155 -16.14 23.79 9.07
CA LYS A 155 -16.22 23.78 7.59
C LYS A 155 -15.24 22.80 6.94
N ALA A 156 -14.54 22.02 7.75
CA ALA A 156 -13.61 21.03 7.24
C ALA A 156 -14.36 19.90 6.53
N THR A 157 -13.87 19.56 5.33
CA THR A 157 -14.39 18.41 4.58
C THR A 157 -13.25 17.59 3.99
N VAL A 158 -13.53 16.30 3.77
CA VAL A 158 -12.67 15.41 3.00
C VAL A 158 -13.53 14.65 2.01
N SER A 159 -13.30 14.87 0.72
CA SER A 159 -13.94 14.08 -0.34
C SER A 159 -12.96 13.03 -0.86
N ILE A 160 -13.41 11.78 -0.96
CA ILE A 160 -12.65 10.65 -1.45
C ILE A 160 -13.38 10.07 -2.65
N MET A 161 -12.63 9.86 -3.74
CA MET A 161 -13.11 9.20 -4.93
C MET A 161 -12.21 8.00 -5.23
N SER A 162 -12.78 6.82 -5.34
CA SER A 162 -12.08 5.54 -5.58
C SER A 162 -11.54 5.38 -7.01
N ARG A 163 -11.38 6.49 -7.71
CA ARG A 163 -10.91 6.53 -9.08
C ARG A 163 -9.43 6.83 -9.15
N ALA A 164 -8.69 6.03 -9.92
CA ALA A 164 -7.27 6.30 -10.13
C ALA A 164 -7.04 7.64 -10.83
N ARG A 165 -6.05 8.39 -10.36
CA ARG A 165 -5.68 9.70 -10.93
C ARG A 165 -5.19 9.58 -12.38
N ARG A 166 -4.55 8.47 -12.73
CA ARG A 166 -4.06 8.15 -14.08
C ARG A 166 -4.43 6.70 -14.40
N PRO A 167 -5.70 6.44 -14.76
CA PRO A 167 -6.11 5.09 -15.11
C PRO A 167 -5.42 4.64 -16.40
N ASN A 168 -5.11 3.38 -16.49
CA ASN A 168 -4.70 2.69 -17.71
C ASN A 168 -5.76 1.63 -18.06
N LEU A 169 -5.56 0.90 -19.15
CA LEU A 169 -6.51 -0.11 -19.61
C LEU A 169 -6.70 -1.28 -18.61
N LEU A 170 -5.77 -1.46 -17.68
CA LEU A 170 -5.82 -2.52 -16.67
C LEU A 170 -6.34 -2.01 -15.32
N THR A 171 -6.54 -0.69 -15.16
CA THR A 171 -7.01 -0.12 -13.90
C THR A 171 -8.49 -0.44 -13.73
N PRO A 172 -8.87 -1.27 -12.73
CA PRO A 172 -10.26 -1.61 -12.49
C PRO A 172 -11.03 -0.41 -11.91
N GLU A 173 -12.34 -0.41 -12.12
CA GLU A 173 -13.24 0.52 -11.44
C GLU A 173 -13.59 -0.04 -10.06
N PHE A 174 -13.44 0.80 -9.04
CA PHE A 174 -13.77 0.44 -7.66
C PHE A 174 -15.00 1.21 -7.21
N ASN A 175 -16.10 0.50 -7.08
CA ASN A 175 -17.30 1.03 -6.44
C ASN A 175 -17.46 0.37 -5.06
N PHE A 176 -18.02 1.10 -4.13
CA PHE A 176 -18.24 0.65 -2.77
C PHE A 176 -19.64 1.03 -2.29
N ASN A 177 -20.17 0.29 -1.32
CA ASN A 177 -21.45 0.56 -0.69
C ASN A 177 -21.37 0.54 0.85
N LYS A 178 -20.16 0.39 1.39
CA LYS A 178 -19.88 0.50 2.81
C LYS A 178 -18.61 1.31 3.04
N VAL A 179 -18.68 2.21 4.01
CA VAL A 179 -17.55 3.05 4.44
C VAL A 179 -17.38 2.91 5.94
N THR A 180 -16.15 2.64 6.38
CA THR A 180 -15.78 2.66 7.78
C THR A 180 -14.72 3.75 7.98
N LEU A 181 -15.08 4.81 8.70
CA LEU A 181 -14.14 5.85 9.13
C LEU A 181 -13.48 5.38 10.43
N ILE A 182 -12.15 5.34 10.45
CA ILE A 182 -11.37 5.07 11.66
C ILE A 182 -10.98 6.42 12.23
N GLY A 183 -11.58 6.78 13.36
CA GLY A 183 -11.37 8.11 13.94
C GLY A 183 -12.10 8.31 15.26
N PHE A 184 -11.73 9.38 15.95
CA PHE A 184 -12.23 9.69 17.26
C PHE A 184 -12.18 11.20 17.54
N SER A 185 -12.87 11.63 18.59
CA SER A 185 -12.77 12.94 19.19
C SER A 185 -12.16 12.81 20.59
N GLU A 186 -11.24 13.70 20.96
CA GLU A 186 -10.62 13.70 22.30
C GLU A 186 -11.35 14.63 23.29
N THR A 187 -12.04 15.65 22.81
CA THR A 187 -12.58 16.73 23.65
C THR A 187 -14.08 16.66 23.87
N GLU A 188 -14.82 16.51 22.78
CA GLU A 188 -16.30 16.51 22.79
C GLU A 188 -16.79 15.50 21.76
N ASN A 189 -18.04 15.04 21.89
CA ASN A 189 -18.62 14.15 20.88
C ASN A 189 -18.81 14.89 19.56
N VAL A 190 -17.88 14.67 18.62
CA VAL A 190 -17.95 15.14 17.25
C VAL A 190 -18.24 13.95 16.35
N GLU A 191 -19.40 13.96 15.70
CA GLU A 191 -19.81 12.90 14.79
C GLU A 191 -19.53 13.30 13.34
N PRO A 192 -18.72 12.53 12.62
CA PRO A 192 -18.57 12.71 11.19
C PRO A 192 -19.83 12.26 10.46
N VAL A 193 -20.17 12.98 9.41
CA VAL A 193 -21.31 12.70 8.53
C VAL A 193 -20.80 12.45 7.14
N VAL A 194 -21.43 11.54 6.40
CA VAL A 194 -21.06 11.22 5.02
C VAL A 194 -22.15 11.64 4.04
N SER A 195 -21.76 12.42 3.03
CA SER A 195 -22.60 12.69 1.87
C SER A 195 -22.19 11.79 0.70
N TYR A 196 -23.19 11.14 0.10
CA TYR A 196 -23.05 10.41 -1.17
C TYR A 196 -24.27 10.64 -2.06
N LYS A 197 -24.07 10.85 -3.36
CA LYS A 197 -25.17 11.09 -4.32
C LYS A 197 -26.20 12.12 -3.84
N GLY A 198 -25.76 13.18 -3.13
CA GLY A 198 -26.61 14.24 -2.58
C GLY A 198 -27.43 13.85 -1.36
N LYS A 199 -27.24 12.67 -0.78
CA LYS A 199 -27.85 12.22 0.47
C LYS A 199 -26.85 12.36 1.60
N THR A 200 -27.32 12.68 2.80
CA THR A 200 -26.55 12.73 4.04
C THR A 200 -26.86 11.51 4.88
N LEU A 201 -25.82 10.90 5.44
CA LEU A 201 -25.94 9.74 6.31
C LEU A 201 -25.15 9.94 7.60
N HIS A 202 -25.75 9.50 8.71
CA HIS A 202 -25.11 9.37 10.01
C HIS A 202 -24.62 7.93 10.17
N GLY A 203 -23.39 7.77 10.70
CA GLY A 203 -22.77 6.47 10.89
C GLY A 203 -23.17 5.81 12.20
N HIS A 204 -23.00 4.51 12.26
CA HIS A 204 -23.02 3.76 13.52
C HIS A 204 -21.61 3.81 14.14
N TYR A 205 -21.51 4.32 15.37
CA TYR A 205 -20.24 4.40 16.09
C TYR A 205 -20.00 3.12 16.90
N ASP A 206 -18.79 2.58 16.76
CA ASP A 206 -18.25 1.52 17.61
C ASP A 206 -17.10 2.09 18.46
N ASP A 207 -17.34 2.22 19.77
CA ASP A 207 -16.39 2.81 20.71
C ASP A 207 -15.12 1.95 20.87
N TYR A 208 -15.27 0.62 20.87
CA TYR A 208 -14.14 -0.29 21.01
C TYR A 208 -13.17 -0.20 19.81
N GLN A 209 -13.72 -0.13 18.61
CA GLN A 209 -12.94 0.00 17.36
C GLN A 209 -12.58 1.44 17.04
N SER A 210 -13.21 2.44 17.69
CA SER A 210 -13.16 3.86 17.31
C SER A 210 -13.49 4.06 15.84
N THR A 211 -14.62 3.51 15.39
CA THR A 211 -15.04 3.54 13.98
C THR A 211 -16.48 4.03 13.83
N TYR A 212 -16.71 4.73 12.70
CA TYR A 212 -18.05 5.11 12.24
C TYR A 212 -18.34 4.36 10.94
N THR A 213 -19.38 3.52 10.93
CA THR A 213 -19.76 2.72 9.76
C THR A 213 -20.99 3.31 9.07
N PHE A 214 -20.91 3.43 7.76
CA PHE A 214 -21.97 3.93 6.86
C PHE A 214 -22.24 2.88 5.80
N GLU A 215 -23.49 2.48 5.63
CA GLU A 215 -23.93 1.54 4.60
C GLU A 215 -24.84 2.25 3.60
N PHE A 216 -24.62 2.01 2.33
CA PHE A 216 -25.38 2.63 1.22
C PHE A 216 -26.22 1.56 0.52
N PRO A 217 -27.47 1.92 0.12
CA PRO A 217 -28.31 0.99 -0.64
C PRO A 217 -27.78 0.73 -2.05
N ASP A 218 -26.98 1.67 -2.59
CA ASP A 218 -26.43 1.62 -3.95
C ASP A 218 -24.93 1.80 -3.93
N PHE A 219 -24.23 1.23 -4.89
CA PHE A 219 -22.81 1.46 -5.10
C PHE A 219 -22.53 2.93 -5.49
N THR A 220 -21.41 3.44 -5.01
CA THR A 220 -20.85 4.75 -5.35
C THR A 220 -19.35 4.67 -5.54
N ASP A 221 -18.78 5.59 -6.29
CA ASP A 221 -17.34 5.77 -6.44
C ASP A 221 -16.77 6.89 -5.55
N SER A 222 -17.66 7.66 -4.89
CA SER A 222 -17.25 8.87 -4.16
C SER A 222 -18.12 9.17 -2.95
N ILE A 223 -17.46 9.76 -1.93
CA ILE A 223 -18.10 10.30 -0.72
C ILE A 223 -17.49 11.64 -0.35
N CYS A 224 -18.22 12.39 0.47
CA CYS A 224 -17.70 13.56 1.18
C CYS A 224 -17.97 13.41 2.67
N ILE A 225 -16.89 13.46 3.47
CA ILE A 225 -16.94 13.48 4.94
C ILE A 225 -17.01 14.95 5.37
N PHE A 226 -17.93 15.26 6.27
CA PHE A 226 -18.09 16.60 6.84
C PHE A 226 -18.69 16.53 8.27
N PHE A 227 -18.93 17.68 8.89
CA PHE A 227 -19.44 17.77 10.25
C PHE A 227 -20.63 18.72 10.29
N GLU A 228 -21.77 18.30 10.85
CA GLU A 228 -22.95 19.16 11.07
C GLU A 228 -22.76 20.04 12.31
N SER A 229 -22.01 19.53 13.30
CA SER A 229 -21.62 20.24 14.51
C SER A 229 -20.18 19.91 14.88
N MET A 230 -19.42 20.89 15.35
CA MET A 230 -18.02 20.73 15.72
C MET A 230 -17.77 21.41 17.07
N PRO A 231 -18.29 20.86 18.17
CA PRO A 231 -18.06 21.43 19.51
C PRO A 231 -16.63 21.21 20.00
N GLY A 232 -15.91 20.25 19.41
CA GLY A 232 -14.57 19.85 19.79
C GLY A 232 -13.66 19.62 18.58
N ASP A 233 -12.80 18.61 18.69
CA ASP A 233 -11.91 18.15 17.64
C ASP A 233 -12.39 16.84 17.02
N PHE A 234 -11.86 16.51 15.83
CA PHE A 234 -11.99 15.18 15.25
C PHE A 234 -10.68 14.75 14.61
N THR A 235 -10.23 13.56 14.96
CA THR A 235 -9.02 12.93 14.39
C THR A 235 -9.41 11.76 13.50
N LEU A 236 -9.03 11.82 12.21
CA LEU A 236 -9.22 10.76 11.25
C LEU A 236 -7.89 10.01 11.05
N GLN A 237 -7.90 8.69 11.26
CA GLN A 237 -6.75 7.79 11.14
C GLN A 237 -6.79 6.94 9.86
N GLY A 238 -7.95 6.80 9.22
CA GLY A 238 -8.11 6.05 7.99
C GLY A 238 -9.56 5.88 7.57
N VAL A 239 -9.74 5.34 6.38
CA VAL A 239 -11.05 5.04 5.80
C VAL A 239 -10.97 3.69 5.10
N LEU A 240 -11.91 2.79 5.38
CA LEU A 240 -12.13 1.56 4.62
C LEU A 240 -13.29 1.78 3.65
N LEU A 241 -13.10 1.42 2.39
CA LEU A 241 -14.10 1.47 1.33
C LEU A 241 -14.34 0.03 0.85
N GLU A 242 -15.53 -0.50 1.13
CA GLU A 242 -15.86 -1.91 0.94
C GLU A 242 -17.07 -2.08 -0.01
N ASN A 243 -17.10 -3.17 -0.75
CA ASN A 243 -18.20 -3.50 -1.64
C ASN A 243 -18.95 -4.79 -1.25
N GLY A 244 -18.50 -5.48 -0.19
CA GLY A 244 -19.11 -6.72 0.29
C GLY A 244 -18.98 -7.93 -0.66
N MET A 245 -18.22 -7.79 -1.76
CA MET A 245 -18.04 -8.86 -2.75
C MET A 245 -16.83 -9.73 -2.39
N SER A 246 -16.89 -11.00 -2.76
CA SER A 246 -15.74 -11.90 -2.77
C SER A 246 -14.67 -11.33 -3.71
N GLY A 247 -13.39 -11.50 -3.36
CA GLY A 247 -12.32 -11.01 -4.23
C GLY A 247 -11.01 -10.73 -3.51
N ILE A 248 -10.15 -9.98 -4.17
CA ILE A 248 -8.82 -9.63 -3.69
C ILE A 248 -8.78 -8.15 -3.31
N SER A 249 -8.29 -7.89 -2.13
CA SER A 249 -8.11 -6.56 -1.57
C SER A 249 -6.62 -6.27 -1.39
N VAL A 250 -6.14 -5.11 -1.89
CA VAL A 250 -4.74 -4.70 -1.76
C VAL A 250 -4.65 -3.35 -1.05
N HIS A 251 -4.15 -3.36 0.17
CA HIS A 251 -4.03 -2.21 1.04
C HIS A 251 -2.60 -1.64 1.00
N GLY A 252 -2.46 -0.39 0.59
CA GLY A 252 -1.18 0.31 0.63
C GLY A 252 -1.04 1.13 1.91
N VAL A 253 -0.15 0.74 2.79
CA VAL A 253 0.15 1.41 4.06
C VAL A 253 1.57 1.97 4.01
N GLY A 254 1.71 3.26 3.74
CA GLY A 254 3.03 3.88 3.59
C GLY A 254 3.07 5.34 4.02
N VAL A 255 4.16 5.74 4.65
CA VAL A 255 4.39 7.12 5.11
C VAL A 255 5.76 7.61 4.67
N ASN A 256 5.80 8.81 4.10
CA ASN A 256 7.06 9.45 3.70
C ASN A 256 8.06 9.53 4.86
N GLY A 257 9.20 8.84 4.70
CA GLY A 257 10.27 8.80 5.68
C GLY A 257 10.11 7.74 6.78
N ALA A 258 9.06 6.90 6.74
CA ALA A 258 8.89 5.84 7.73
C ALA A 258 10.00 4.78 7.65
N SER A 259 10.40 4.32 8.82
CA SER A 259 11.26 3.17 9.09
C SER A 259 10.46 2.11 9.86
N VAL A 260 10.99 0.89 10.04
CA VAL A 260 10.27 -0.16 10.77
C VAL A 260 9.81 0.30 12.16
N PRO A 261 10.67 0.92 13.01
CA PRO A 261 10.24 1.40 14.32
C PRO A 261 9.23 2.55 14.26
N SER A 262 8.98 3.15 13.10
CA SER A 262 7.92 4.15 12.95
C SER A 262 6.54 3.54 13.19
N TYR A 263 6.30 2.33 12.69
CA TYR A 263 5.02 1.64 12.87
C TYR A 263 4.82 1.09 14.28
N LEU A 264 5.91 0.79 15.00
CA LEU A 264 5.86 0.40 16.41
C LEU A 264 5.44 1.55 17.36
N ARG A 265 5.40 2.79 16.86
CA ARG A 265 4.94 3.98 17.60
C ARG A 265 3.47 4.33 17.33
N CYS A 266 2.77 3.50 16.57
CA CYS A 266 1.37 3.72 16.25
C CYS A 266 0.51 2.94 17.26
N ASP A 267 -0.07 3.65 18.24
CA ASP A 267 -0.80 3.06 19.38
C ASP A 267 -1.97 2.18 18.93
N ASP A 268 -2.65 2.59 17.85
CA ASP A 268 -3.83 1.92 17.32
C ASP A 268 -3.52 0.94 16.17
N PHE A 269 -2.24 0.66 15.90
CA PHE A 269 -1.84 -0.18 14.76
C PHE A 269 -2.49 -1.58 14.81
N GLU A 270 -2.45 -2.24 15.98
CA GLU A 270 -3.02 -3.57 16.17
C GLU A 270 -4.55 -3.56 16.04
N ARG A 271 -5.21 -2.56 16.65
CA ARG A 271 -6.66 -2.38 16.56
C ARG A 271 -7.12 -2.24 15.10
N ASP A 272 -6.47 -1.35 14.35
CA ASP A 272 -6.82 -1.09 12.96
C ASP A 272 -6.48 -2.26 12.05
N LEU A 273 -5.40 -2.99 12.36
CA LEU A 273 -5.01 -4.20 11.64
C LEU A 273 -6.07 -5.30 11.75
N ASN A 274 -6.76 -5.40 12.92
CA ASN A 274 -7.87 -6.32 13.12
C ASN A 274 -9.06 -6.04 12.18
N LEU A 275 -9.28 -4.78 11.77
CA LEU A 275 -10.35 -4.43 10.82
C LEU A 275 -10.08 -5.00 9.42
N ILE A 276 -8.81 -5.20 9.07
CA ILE A 276 -8.40 -5.69 7.75
C ILE A 276 -8.13 -7.19 7.76
N HIS A 277 -7.53 -7.70 8.82
CA HIS A 277 -7.14 -9.12 8.99
C HIS A 277 -6.36 -9.64 7.76
N PRO A 278 -5.14 -9.16 7.51
CA PRO A 278 -4.40 -9.47 6.29
C PRO A 278 -3.98 -10.95 6.22
N ASP A 279 -4.07 -11.53 5.04
CA ASP A 279 -3.60 -12.89 4.72
C ASP A 279 -2.14 -12.91 4.27
N LEU A 280 -1.70 -11.79 3.67
CA LEU A 280 -0.30 -11.56 3.29
C LEU A 280 0.11 -10.14 3.63
N ILE A 281 1.26 -10.00 4.29
CA ILE A 281 1.93 -8.71 4.43
C ILE A 281 3.21 -8.68 3.60
N ILE A 282 3.31 -7.66 2.74
CA ILE A 282 4.49 -7.34 1.96
C ILE A 282 5.22 -6.20 2.65
N PHE A 283 6.46 -6.42 3.08
CA PHE A 283 7.30 -5.40 3.70
C PHE A 283 8.19 -4.72 2.65
N GLY A 284 7.77 -3.55 2.16
CA GLY A 284 8.56 -2.65 1.31
C GLY A 284 9.21 -1.53 2.11
N ILE A 285 9.73 -1.84 3.30
CA ILE A 285 10.30 -0.90 4.26
C ILE A 285 11.70 -1.34 4.69
N GLY A 286 12.58 -0.37 5.01
CA GLY A 286 13.96 -0.65 5.44
C GLY A 286 14.99 0.32 4.84
N ILE A 287 14.64 1.02 3.75
CA ILE A 287 15.57 1.97 3.10
C ILE A 287 15.90 3.17 4.01
N ASN A 288 14.92 3.64 4.79
CA ASN A 288 15.13 4.73 5.75
C ASN A 288 15.89 4.25 6.98
N ASP A 289 15.67 3.00 7.41
CA ASP A 289 16.48 2.36 8.47
C ASP A 289 17.94 2.28 8.03
N ALA A 290 18.21 1.77 6.83
CA ALA A 290 19.54 1.64 6.26
C ALA A 290 20.24 2.99 6.04
N ALA A 291 19.52 4.09 5.96
CA ALA A 291 20.07 5.43 5.80
C ALA A 291 20.57 6.04 7.12
N GLU A 292 20.22 5.46 8.27
CA GLU A 292 20.70 5.94 9.57
C GLU A 292 22.20 5.73 9.73
N ALA A 293 22.85 6.68 10.41
CA ALA A 293 24.31 6.66 10.61
C ALA A 293 24.79 5.47 11.45
N ASN A 294 23.96 5.05 12.40
CA ASN A 294 24.23 3.95 13.34
C ASN A 294 23.32 2.75 13.04
N PHE A 295 23.17 2.39 11.76
CA PHE A 295 22.39 1.24 11.37
C PHE A 295 23.04 -0.06 11.87
N GLU A 296 22.27 -0.88 12.60
CA GLU A 296 22.70 -2.17 13.13
C GLU A 296 21.72 -3.26 12.71
N LYS A 297 22.23 -4.34 12.11
CA LYS A 297 21.43 -5.46 11.60
C LYS A 297 20.54 -6.08 12.67
N GLU A 298 21.09 -6.34 13.87
CA GLU A 298 20.33 -7.01 14.94
C GLU A 298 19.24 -6.11 15.53
N THR A 299 19.47 -4.81 15.61
CA THR A 299 18.42 -3.85 15.99
C THR A 299 17.31 -3.78 14.95
N PHE A 300 17.67 -3.78 13.67
CA PHE A 300 16.72 -3.82 12.56
C PHE A 300 15.85 -5.08 12.61
N LYS A 301 16.44 -6.24 12.83
CA LYS A 301 15.70 -7.51 12.97
C LYS A 301 14.78 -7.52 14.19
N ARG A 302 15.24 -7.00 15.36
CA ARG A 302 14.37 -6.88 16.55
C ARG A 302 13.14 -6.01 16.30
N ASN A 303 13.30 -4.89 15.60
CA ASN A 303 12.16 -4.04 15.24
C ASN A 303 11.13 -4.81 14.39
N TYR A 304 11.60 -5.62 13.45
CA TYR A 304 10.72 -6.51 12.68
C TYR A 304 10.09 -7.60 13.55
N ASP A 305 10.84 -8.20 14.46
CA ASP A 305 10.31 -9.21 15.39
C ASP A 305 9.14 -8.65 16.21
N ASP A 306 9.25 -7.39 16.67
CA ASP A 306 8.19 -6.73 17.42
C ASP A 306 6.98 -6.44 16.54
N LEU A 307 7.18 -5.97 15.31
CA LEU A 307 6.09 -5.69 14.37
C LEU A 307 5.38 -6.99 13.94
N ILE A 308 6.14 -8.05 13.62
CA ILE A 308 5.58 -9.35 13.21
C ILE A 308 4.82 -9.99 14.38
N ARG A 309 5.26 -9.80 15.62
CA ARG A 309 4.52 -10.29 16.80
C ARG A 309 3.13 -9.65 16.89
N ILE A 310 3.00 -8.35 16.59
CA ILE A 310 1.70 -7.67 16.52
C ILE A 310 0.84 -8.29 15.40
N ILE A 311 1.42 -8.46 14.22
CA ILE A 311 0.73 -9.05 13.06
C ILE A 311 0.21 -10.45 13.36
N HIS A 312 1.05 -11.30 13.94
CA HIS A 312 0.67 -12.68 14.25
C HIS A 312 -0.27 -12.82 15.46
N ARG A 313 -0.46 -11.76 16.28
CA ARG A 313 -1.57 -11.74 17.25
C ARG A 313 -2.91 -11.53 16.55
N VAL A 314 -2.94 -10.73 15.50
CA VAL A 314 -4.14 -10.49 14.69
C VAL A 314 -4.47 -11.69 13.80
N ASN A 315 -3.48 -12.18 13.06
CA ASN A 315 -3.64 -13.36 12.21
C ASN A 315 -2.38 -14.24 12.28
N PRO A 316 -2.40 -15.34 13.05
CA PRO A 316 -1.27 -16.26 13.18
C PRO A 316 -0.85 -16.92 11.86
N ASP A 317 -1.77 -17.04 10.90
CA ASP A 317 -1.54 -17.64 9.59
C ASP A 317 -1.16 -16.62 8.50
N CYS A 318 -1.01 -15.35 8.88
CA CYS A 318 -0.60 -14.31 7.93
C CYS A 318 0.76 -14.63 7.31
N ALA A 319 0.78 -14.80 5.99
CA ALA A 319 2.02 -14.99 5.25
C ALA A 319 2.81 -13.68 5.18
N LEU A 320 4.14 -13.78 5.13
CA LEU A 320 5.03 -12.63 5.08
C LEU A 320 5.90 -12.67 3.82
N LEU A 321 6.09 -11.50 3.20
CA LEU A 321 7.01 -11.30 2.10
C LEU A 321 7.93 -10.12 2.41
N PHE A 322 9.21 -10.35 2.53
CA PHE A 322 10.22 -9.30 2.69
C PHE A 322 10.74 -8.86 1.32
N MET A 323 10.76 -7.56 1.08
CA MET A 323 11.43 -6.97 -0.08
C MET A 323 12.77 -6.39 0.38
N SER A 324 13.87 -6.82 -0.23
CA SER A 324 15.16 -6.17 0.02
C SER A 324 15.14 -4.73 -0.52
N ASN A 325 16.02 -3.88 0.01
CA ASN A 325 16.11 -2.49 -0.44
C ASN A 325 16.69 -2.43 -1.85
N ASN A 326 16.20 -1.47 -2.63
CA ASN A 326 16.92 -1.04 -3.83
C ASN A 326 18.18 -0.25 -3.45
N ASP A 327 19.09 -0.09 -4.42
CA ASP A 327 20.29 0.75 -4.27
C ASP A 327 19.92 2.17 -3.82
N SER A 328 20.69 2.70 -2.91
CA SER A 328 20.53 4.06 -2.40
C SER A 328 21.86 4.75 -2.15
N TYR A 329 21.82 6.09 -2.13
CA TYR A 329 22.95 6.90 -1.73
C TYR A 329 22.70 7.53 -0.37
N LYS A 330 23.73 7.53 0.46
CA LYS A 330 23.74 8.31 1.69
C LYS A 330 24.47 9.63 1.51
N ARG A 331 23.93 10.66 2.15
CA ARG A 331 24.53 11.98 2.19
C ARG A 331 25.68 12.01 3.19
N VAL A 332 26.88 12.36 2.74
CA VAL A 332 28.05 12.52 3.61
C VAL A 332 28.60 13.96 3.56
N LYS A 333 29.22 14.39 4.66
CA LYS A 333 29.89 15.70 4.71
C LYS A 333 31.17 15.61 3.90
N GLY A 334 31.25 16.33 2.79
CA GLY A 334 32.46 16.49 2.00
C GLY A 334 33.39 17.58 2.56
N LYS A 335 34.62 17.67 2.04
CA LYS A 335 35.56 18.76 2.34
C LYS A 335 34.92 20.10 2.02
N LYS A 336 35.21 21.14 2.81
CA LYS A 336 34.69 22.52 2.66
C LYS A 336 33.15 22.64 2.72
N LYS A 337 32.47 21.85 3.60
CA LYS A 337 31.00 21.86 3.77
C LYS A 337 30.20 21.45 2.50
N ARG A 338 30.85 20.93 1.47
CA ARG A 338 30.14 20.41 0.28
C ARG A 338 29.46 19.11 0.62
N VAL A 339 28.27 18.94 0.11
CA VAL A 339 27.53 17.65 0.20
C VAL A 339 28.12 16.70 -0.82
N ARG A 340 28.44 15.48 -0.40
CA ARG A 340 28.75 14.34 -1.27
C ARG A 340 27.71 13.26 -1.05
N TYR A 341 27.50 12.47 -2.07
CA TYR A 341 26.66 11.28 -2.02
C TYR A 341 27.56 10.08 -2.24
N GLU A 342 27.45 9.10 -1.36
CA GLU A 342 28.17 7.83 -1.44
C GLU A 342 27.17 6.68 -1.44
N VAL A 343 27.53 5.58 -2.11
CA VAL A 343 26.70 4.38 -2.12
C VAL A 343 26.43 3.96 -0.68
N ASN A 344 25.18 3.67 -0.37
CA ASN A 344 24.79 3.16 0.95
C ASN A 344 25.02 1.65 1.02
N THR A 345 26.12 1.23 1.62
CA THR A 345 26.49 -0.18 1.76
C THR A 345 25.61 -0.95 2.75
N ASN A 346 24.77 -0.26 3.54
CA ASN A 346 23.82 -0.93 4.44
C ASN A 346 22.72 -1.68 3.67
N GLY A 347 22.55 -1.43 2.35
CA GLY A 347 21.61 -2.17 1.51
C GLY A 347 21.87 -3.68 1.52
N SER A 348 23.13 -4.11 1.41
CA SER A 348 23.50 -5.54 1.48
C SER A 348 23.31 -6.13 2.88
N ILE A 349 23.42 -5.31 3.94
CA ILE A 349 23.13 -5.77 5.30
C ILE A 349 21.63 -5.99 5.49
N VAL A 350 20.79 -5.12 4.91
CA VAL A 350 19.32 -5.29 4.90
C VAL A 350 18.93 -6.54 4.12
N GLU A 351 19.53 -6.79 2.96
CA GLU A 351 19.31 -8.00 2.18
C GLU A 351 19.59 -9.27 3.02
N GLN A 352 20.75 -9.35 3.66
CA GLN A 352 21.07 -10.46 4.57
C GLN A 352 20.05 -10.59 5.71
N ALA A 353 19.64 -9.47 6.32
CA ALA A 353 18.62 -9.47 7.36
C ALA A 353 17.27 -10.00 6.83
N CYS A 354 16.87 -9.63 5.62
CA CYS A 354 15.64 -10.15 4.99
C CYS A 354 15.72 -11.67 4.77
N LEU A 355 16.86 -12.20 4.31
CA LEU A 355 17.06 -13.64 4.14
C LEU A 355 17.04 -14.39 5.49
N GLU A 356 17.68 -13.84 6.52
CA GLU A 356 17.67 -14.43 7.87
C GLU A 356 16.25 -14.42 8.48
N MET A 357 15.48 -13.33 8.29
CA MET A 357 14.08 -13.24 8.73
C MET A 357 13.19 -14.15 7.89
N GLY A 358 13.41 -14.25 6.58
CA GLY A 358 12.73 -15.18 5.71
C GLY A 358 12.85 -16.62 6.21
N LYS A 359 14.07 -17.02 6.64
CA LYS A 359 14.30 -18.32 7.25
C LYS A 359 13.62 -18.47 8.62
N LYS A 360 13.68 -17.44 9.46
CA LYS A 360 13.11 -17.46 10.82
C LYS A 360 11.59 -17.59 10.82
N TYR A 361 10.92 -16.92 9.89
CA TYR A 361 9.46 -16.82 9.84
C TYR A 361 8.82 -17.68 8.74
N ASN A 362 9.59 -18.51 8.04
CA ASN A 362 9.14 -19.27 6.87
C ASN A 362 8.46 -18.36 5.83
N ALA A 363 9.06 -17.18 5.63
CA ALA A 363 8.54 -16.12 4.79
C ALA A 363 9.25 -16.11 3.43
N ALA A 364 8.55 -15.62 2.42
CA ALA A 364 9.16 -15.35 1.12
C ALA A 364 10.06 -14.09 1.18
N VAL A 365 11.07 -14.06 0.32
CA VAL A 365 11.93 -12.89 0.12
C VAL A 365 11.98 -12.56 -1.37
N TRP A 366 11.70 -11.31 -1.71
CA TRP A 366 11.93 -10.76 -3.04
C TRP A 366 13.17 -9.88 -3.03
N ASP A 367 14.24 -10.38 -3.63
CA ASP A 367 15.51 -9.69 -3.64
C ASP A 367 15.59 -8.69 -4.79
N GLN A 368 15.42 -7.41 -4.46
CA GLN A 368 15.54 -6.31 -5.41
C GLN A 368 16.99 -5.92 -5.68
N LEU A 369 17.91 -6.14 -4.73
CA LEU A 369 19.31 -5.76 -4.87
C LEU A 369 20.01 -6.66 -5.87
N GLU A 370 19.83 -7.97 -5.74
CA GLU A 370 20.42 -8.94 -6.65
C GLU A 370 19.86 -8.81 -8.09
N ARG A 371 18.57 -8.50 -8.22
CA ARG A 371 17.90 -8.30 -9.51
C ARG A 371 18.51 -7.17 -10.35
N ARG A 372 19.03 -6.12 -9.71
CA ARG A 372 19.57 -4.94 -10.40
C ARG A 372 21.06 -5.03 -10.71
N GLY A 373 21.77 -6.04 -10.19
CA GLY A 373 23.22 -6.12 -10.25
C GLY A 373 23.93 -5.01 -9.45
N PRO A 374 25.24 -5.10 -9.24
CA PRO A 374 25.97 -4.13 -8.46
C PRO A 374 25.93 -2.75 -9.11
N PHE A 375 25.72 -1.71 -8.32
CA PHE A 375 25.61 -0.30 -8.69
C PHE A 375 26.76 0.22 -9.59
N THR A 376 27.90 -0.43 -9.53
CA THR A 376 29.07 -0.13 -10.38
C THR A 376 28.81 -0.30 -11.88
N ALA A 377 27.82 -1.15 -12.25
CA ALA A 377 27.44 -1.34 -13.65
C ALA A 377 26.63 -0.15 -14.20
N TRP A 378 25.95 0.61 -13.35
CA TRP A 378 25.07 1.71 -13.75
C TRP A 378 25.79 3.07 -13.82
N SER A 379 26.83 3.28 -13.02
CA SER A 379 27.55 4.55 -12.92
C SER A 379 28.45 4.88 -14.13
N GLY A 380 28.69 3.93 -15.04
CA GLY A 380 29.64 4.06 -16.12
C GLY A 380 29.12 4.72 -17.41
N LYS A 381 27.81 4.82 -17.67
CA LYS A 381 27.33 5.21 -19.00
C LYS A 381 26.27 6.33 -19.09
N ASN A 382 25.68 6.85 -18.03
CA ASN A 382 24.58 7.82 -18.18
C ASN A 382 24.54 8.97 -17.15
N SER A 383 25.60 9.73 -16.97
CA SER A 383 25.55 11.01 -16.23
C SER A 383 24.75 12.12 -16.94
N ARG A 384 24.19 11.87 -18.12
CA ARG A 384 23.40 12.84 -18.90
C ARG A 384 21.88 12.57 -18.93
N SER A 385 21.39 11.37 -18.59
CA SER A 385 19.96 11.07 -18.65
C SER A 385 19.23 11.14 -17.30
N SER A 386 19.95 11.17 -16.18
CA SER A 386 19.35 11.21 -14.84
C SER A 386 18.72 12.57 -14.45
N ARG A 387 18.84 13.60 -15.29
CA ARG A 387 18.21 14.92 -15.05
C ARG A 387 16.76 15.04 -15.55
N ARG A 388 16.17 13.99 -16.14
CA ARG A 388 14.80 14.04 -16.69
C ARG A 388 13.76 13.16 -16.01
N ILE A 389 14.10 12.51 -14.88
CA ILE A 389 13.15 11.65 -14.14
C ILE A 389 12.71 12.30 -12.80
N SER A 390 13.11 13.55 -12.53
CA SER A 390 12.69 14.30 -11.33
C SER A 390 11.93 15.57 -11.71
N SER A 391 10.85 15.42 -12.46
CA SER A 391 9.82 16.44 -12.60
C SER A 391 8.44 15.82 -12.70
#